data_14c673404f753759706287f2332e78fe
#
_entry.id   14c673404f753759706287f2332e78fe
#
_cell.length_a   1.000
_cell.length_b   1.000
_cell.length_c   1.000
_cell.angle_alpha   90.00
_cell.angle_beta   90.00
_cell.angle_gamma   90.00
#
_symmetry.space_group_name_H-M   'P 1'
#
loop_
_entity.id
_entity.type
_entity.pdbx_description
1 polymer ?
#
loop_
_entity_poly.entity_id
_entity_poly.type
_entity_poly.pdbx_seq_one_letter_code
_entity_poly.pdbx_strand_id
1 'polypeptide(L)'
;LSHIKKNKLPKNFFAKGQENDEAHNILHTILFKMVTASTEDENIYEELKSIKKFDQNNPIVVSNKLVVINGNRRLSSLRELYYSPNGKSEYSNYEKVPCAIIFEDLNEQDTVMTEVRFQMKKDFKEDYDWINRGRLIRKLLNEPYKYSENDISHFTRMKLSDIDKTKRALTLAEEYLDEENESENYEIVLDQEQLWKNKAEWQKKNRKVNKSIWFLQDNISKKIVSKGKELK
;
A
#
# COMPACT_ATOMS: atom_id res chain seq x y z
N LEU A 1 5.09 -3.41 9.19
CA LEU A 1 5.64 -3.14 10.54
C LEU A 1 4.53 -2.82 11.55
N SER A 2 3.50 -2.00 11.20
CA SER A 2 2.37 -1.69 12.08
C SER A 2 1.65 -2.96 12.59
N HIS A 3 1.36 -3.92 11.71
CA HIS A 3 0.75 -5.20 12.11
C HIS A 3 1.65 -6.06 13.00
N ILE A 4 2.98 -6.02 12.81
CA ILE A 4 3.92 -6.71 13.68
C ILE A 4 3.86 -6.14 15.09
N LYS A 5 3.85 -4.80 15.24
CA LYS A 5 3.74 -4.12 16.53
C LYS A 5 2.38 -4.36 17.19
N LYS A 6 1.27 -4.15 16.46
CA LYS A 6 -0.11 -4.31 16.95
C LYS A 6 -0.40 -5.73 17.46
N ASN A 7 0.16 -6.75 16.80
CA ASN A 7 -0.05 -8.16 17.16
C ASN A 7 1.11 -8.74 18.00
N LYS A 8 2.07 -7.92 18.45
CA LYS A 8 3.24 -8.34 19.24
C LYS A 8 4.07 -9.46 18.60
N LEU A 9 4.11 -9.50 17.25
CA LEU A 9 4.84 -10.51 16.51
C LEU A 9 6.35 -10.22 16.47
N PRO A 10 7.22 -11.23 16.43
CA PRO A 10 8.66 -11.03 16.26
C PRO A 10 8.95 -10.26 14.95
N LYS A 11 9.99 -9.42 14.95
CA LYS A 11 10.37 -8.61 13.77
C LYS A 11 10.63 -9.44 12.50
N ASN A 12 11.11 -10.67 12.66
CA ASN A 12 11.40 -11.60 11.58
C ASN A 12 10.29 -12.63 11.32
N PHE A 13 9.10 -12.45 11.90
CA PHE A 13 7.99 -13.41 11.83
C PHE A 13 7.66 -13.81 10.38
N PHE A 14 7.58 -12.82 9.49
CA PHE A 14 7.27 -13.06 8.08
C PHE A 14 8.49 -13.45 7.22
N ALA A 15 9.71 -13.34 7.73
CA ALA A 15 10.91 -13.72 6.98
C ALA A 15 11.01 -15.23 6.71
N LYS A 16 10.37 -16.04 7.55
CA LYS A 16 10.26 -17.49 7.42
C LYS A 16 8.87 -17.95 6.93
N GLY A 17 8.11 -17.05 6.36
CA GLY A 17 6.70 -17.26 6.05
C GLY A 17 6.41 -18.39 5.07
N GLN A 18 7.35 -18.77 4.21
CA GLN A 18 7.17 -19.89 3.28
C GLN A 18 7.20 -21.26 3.98
N GLU A 19 7.73 -21.33 5.20
CA GLU A 19 7.88 -22.56 5.99
C GLU A 19 6.94 -22.59 7.20
N ASN A 20 6.10 -21.55 7.40
CA ASN A 20 5.30 -21.38 8.58
C ASN A 20 3.82 -21.11 8.22
N ASP A 21 2.97 -22.11 8.39
CA ASP A 21 1.54 -22.04 8.11
C ASP A 21 0.83 -20.93 8.91
N GLU A 22 1.27 -20.65 10.15
CA GLU A 22 0.72 -19.58 10.97
C GLU A 22 1.02 -18.21 10.37
N ALA A 23 2.26 -17.99 9.90
CA ALA A 23 2.63 -16.75 9.20
C ALA A 23 1.84 -16.57 7.91
N HIS A 24 1.61 -17.66 7.15
CA HIS A 24 0.76 -17.64 5.96
C HIS A 24 -0.68 -17.27 6.27
N ASN A 25 -1.27 -17.82 7.33
CA ASN A 25 -2.64 -17.54 7.74
C ASN A 25 -2.81 -16.09 8.23
N ILE A 26 -1.85 -15.58 9.00
CA ILE A 26 -1.85 -14.19 9.44
C ILE A 26 -1.70 -13.24 8.24
N LEU A 27 -0.76 -13.52 7.32
CA LEU A 27 -0.58 -12.73 6.12
C LEU A 27 -1.83 -12.72 5.24
N HIS A 28 -2.46 -13.89 5.04
CA HIS A 28 -3.73 -14.02 4.33
C HIS A 28 -4.82 -13.14 4.95
N THR A 29 -4.98 -13.22 6.28
CA THR A 29 -5.96 -12.41 7.02
C THR A 29 -5.71 -10.91 6.85
N ILE A 30 -4.45 -10.47 6.90
CA ILE A 30 -4.08 -9.07 6.69
C ILE A 30 -4.42 -8.61 5.27
N LEU A 31 -4.02 -9.39 4.27
CA LEU A 31 -4.27 -9.08 2.85
C LEU A 31 -5.78 -9.03 2.57
N PHE A 32 -6.55 -9.98 3.11
CA PHE A 32 -8.00 -10.01 2.93
C PHE A 32 -8.70 -8.83 3.59
N LYS A 33 -8.28 -8.42 4.79
CA LYS A 33 -8.78 -7.20 5.43
C LYS A 33 -8.49 -5.94 4.61
N MET A 34 -7.34 -5.87 3.96
CA MET A 34 -7.02 -4.74 3.06
C MET A 34 -7.94 -4.70 1.84
N VAL A 35 -8.38 -5.87 1.33
CA VAL A 35 -9.35 -5.95 0.23
C VAL A 35 -10.72 -5.47 0.66
N THR A 36 -11.21 -5.94 1.80
CA THR A 36 -12.56 -5.62 2.30
C THR A 36 -12.69 -4.21 2.86
N ALA A 37 -11.58 -3.54 3.17
CA ALA A 37 -11.57 -2.15 3.60
C ALA A 37 -11.60 -1.14 2.42
N SER A 38 -11.45 -1.59 1.17
CA SER A 38 -11.60 -0.74 -0.01
C SER A 38 -13.08 -0.35 -0.23
N THR A 39 -13.31 0.77 -0.92
CA THR A 39 -14.65 1.26 -1.26
C THR A 39 -15.41 0.24 -2.12
N GLU A 40 -16.75 0.28 -2.11
CA GLU A 40 -17.60 -0.69 -2.85
C GLU A 40 -17.24 -0.79 -4.33
N ASP A 41 -16.85 0.31 -4.97
CA ASP A 41 -16.46 0.37 -6.38
C ASP A 41 -15.13 -0.32 -6.73
N GLU A 42 -14.30 -0.64 -5.71
CA GLU A 42 -12.95 -1.22 -5.87
C GLU A 42 -12.80 -2.58 -5.16
N ASN A 43 -13.90 -3.20 -4.76
CA ASN A 43 -13.85 -4.43 -3.98
C ASN A 43 -13.65 -5.66 -4.87
N ILE A 44 -12.39 -6.02 -5.09
CA ILE A 44 -11.98 -7.21 -5.88
C ILE A 44 -12.68 -8.49 -5.39
N TYR A 45 -12.96 -8.62 -4.10
CA TYR A 45 -13.63 -9.80 -3.55
C TYR A 45 -15.06 -9.91 -4.06
N GLU A 46 -15.84 -8.83 -4.02
CA GLU A 46 -17.23 -8.83 -4.51
C GLU A 46 -17.27 -8.97 -6.04
N GLU A 47 -16.31 -8.38 -6.75
CA GLU A 47 -16.17 -8.59 -8.20
C GLU A 47 -15.95 -10.06 -8.52
N LEU A 48 -14.97 -10.72 -7.94
CA LEU A 48 -14.66 -12.13 -8.17
C LEU A 48 -15.81 -13.06 -7.73
N LYS A 49 -16.52 -12.70 -6.65
CA LYS A 49 -17.69 -13.42 -6.18
C LYS A 49 -18.85 -13.37 -7.18
N SER A 50 -19.05 -12.21 -7.83
CA SER A 50 -20.13 -12.03 -8.81
C SER A 50 -19.81 -12.67 -10.16
N ILE A 51 -18.59 -12.48 -10.67
CA ILE A 51 -18.18 -12.94 -12.00
C ILE A 51 -17.95 -14.45 -12.04
N LYS A 52 -17.54 -15.05 -10.92
CA LYS A 52 -17.20 -16.48 -10.78
C LYS A 52 -16.22 -16.99 -11.86
N LYS A 53 -15.41 -16.09 -12.40
CA LYS A 53 -14.43 -16.40 -13.44
C LYS A 53 -13.17 -15.56 -13.23
N PHE A 54 -12.02 -16.20 -13.39
CA PHE A 54 -10.75 -15.50 -13.34
C PHE A 54 -10.49 -14.76 -14.66
N ASP A 55 -10.14 -13.47 -14.58
CA ASP A 55 -9.71 -12.70 -15.74
C ASP A 55 -8.29 -13.09 -16.16
N GLN A 56 -8.16 -13.75 -17.29
CA GLN A 56 -6.86 -14.16 -17.84
C GLN A 56 -5.99 -12.99 -18.32
N ASN A 57 -6.59 -11.82 -18.58
CA ASN A 57 -5.84 -10.64 -18.99
C ASN A 57 -5.06 -10.01 -17.81
N ASN A 58 -5.44 -10.37 -16.59
CA ASN A 58 -4.81 -9.91 -15.36
C ASN A 58 -4.31 -11.09 -14.50
N PRO A 59 -3.31 -11.87 -14.97
CA PRO A 59 -2.81 -13.02 -14.23
C PRO A 59 -2.10 -12.58 -12.95
N ILE A 60 -2.04 -13.47 -11.97
CA ILE A 60 -1.14 -13.30 -10.83
C ILE A 60 0.29 -13.47 -11.34
N VAL A 61 1.18 -12.53 -10.99
CA VAL A 61 2.58 -12.58 -11.41
C VAL A 61 3.41 -13.19 -10.31
N VAL A 62 4.15 -14.23 -10.66
CA VAL A 62 5.02 -14.97 -9.73
C VAL A 62 6.46 -15.06 -10.26
N SER A 63 7.42 -15.17 -9.35
CA SER A 63 8.81 -15.50 -9.71
C SER A 63 8.94 -16.97 -10.13
N ASN A 64 10.11 -17.35 -10.65
CA ASN A 64 10.47 -18.74 -10.92
C ASN A 64 10.43 -19.65 -9.66
N LYS A 65 10.51 -19.05 -8.46
CA LYS A 65 10.35 -19.72 -7.16
C LYS A 65 8.90 -19.72 -6.65
N LEU A 66 7.95 -19.36 -7.50
CA LEU A 66 6.52 -19.25 -7.19
C LEU A 66 6.18 -18.24 -6.06
N VAL A 67 7.05 -17.27 -5.83
CA VAL A 67 6.74 -16.14 -4.93
C VAL A 67 5.91 -15.11 -5.68
N VAL A 68 4.78 -14.70 -5.11
CA VAL A 68 3.90 -13.72 -5.72
C VAL A 68 4.55 -12.34 -5.72
N ILE A 69 4.75 -11.79 -6.92
CA ILE A 69 5.29 -10.46 -7.15
C ILE A 69 4.14 -9.46 -7.27
N ASN A 70 3.07 -9.82 -7.98
CA ASN A 70 1.88 -8.99 -8.13
C ASN A 70 0.60 -9.83 -8.08
N GLY A 71 -0.48 -9.26 -7.50
CA GLY A 71 -1.77 -9.91 -7.38
C GLY A 71 -2.06 -10.53 -6.00
N ASN A 72 -1.32 -10.16 -4.95
CA ASN A 72 -1.51 -10.66 -3.58
C ASN A 72 -2.95 -10.48 -3.07
N ARG A 73 -3.57 -9.30 -3.29
CA ARG A 73 -4.95 -8.99 -2.89
C ARG A 73 -5.95 -9.89 -3.64
N ARG A 74 -5.75 -10.07 -4.94
CA ARG A 74 -6.57 -10.95 -5.78
C ARG A 74 -6.44 -12.40 -5.35
N LEU A 75 -5.22 -12.88 -5.12
CA LEU A 75 -4.99 -14.23 -4.63
C LEU A 75 -5.65 -14.47 -3.27
N SER A 76 -5.58 -13.49 -2.36
CA SER A 76 -6.24 -13.57 -1.07
C SER A 76 -7.76 -13.70 -1.21
N SER A 77 -8.38 -12.92 -2.10
CA SER A 77 -9.82 -13.00 -2.40
C SER A 77 -10.23 -14.35 -3.00
N LEU A 78 -9.47 -14.86 -3.97
CA LEU A 78 -9.71 -16.16 -4.59
C LEU A 78 -9.63 -17.31 -3.56
N ARG A 79 -8.65 -17.27 -2.67
CA ARG A 79 -8.49 -18.25 -1.59
C ARG A 79 -9.67 -18.21 -0.63
N GLU A 80 -10.11 -17.02 -0.23
CA GLU A 80 -11.24 -16.86 0.67
C GLU A 80 -12.53 -17.42 0.05
N LEU A 81 -12.79 -17.12 -1.22
CA LEU A 81 -13.95 -17.66 -1.94
C LEU A 81 -13.90 -19.19 -2.06
N TYR A 82 -12.76 -19.74 -2.48
CA TYR A 82 -12.61 -21.17 -2.71
C TYR A 82 -12.72 -21.99 -1.41
N TYR A 83 -12.17 -21.50 -0.30
CA TYR A 83 -12.21 -22.18 1.00
C TYR A 83 -13.42 -21.80 1.87
N SER A 84 -14.33 -20.96 1.37
CA SER A 84 -15.60 -20.67 2.05
C SER A 84 -16.49 -21.92 2.17
N PRO A 85 -17.52 -21.89 3.03
CA PRO A 85 -18.47 -23.00 3.21
C PRO A 85 -19.08 -23.44 1.93
N ASN A 86 -19.11 -24.07 1.11
CA ASN A 86 -19.57 -24.42 -0.24
C ASN A 86 -18.65 -23.90 -1.36
N GLY A 87 -17.57 -23.19 -1.04
CA GLY A 87 -16.71 -22.53 -2.03
C GLY A 87 -16.11 -23.50 -3.05
N LYS A 88 -15.69 -24.70 -2.64
CA LYS A 88 -15.13 -25.72 -3.54
C LYS A 88 -16.10 -26.15 -4.66
N SER A 89 -17.39 -26.11 -4.43
CA SER A 89 -18.39 -26.42 -5.48
C SER A 89 -18.80 -25.16 -6.24
N GLU A 90 -19.00 -24.04 -5.54
CA GLU A 90 -19.48 -22.80 -6.14
C GLU A 90 -18.40 -22.05 -6.93
N TYR A 91 -17.17 -22.11 -6.46
CA TYR A 91 -15.99 -21.45 -7.04
C TYR A 91 -14.92 -22.46 -7.49
N SER A 92 -15.33 -23.61 -8.02
CA SER A 92 -14.42 -24.67 -8.50
C SER A 92 -13.40 -24.15 -9.53
N ASN A 93 -13.76 -23.12 -10.29
CA ASN A 93 -12.87 -22.46 -11.25
C ASN A 93 -11.66 -21.77 -10.59
N TYR A 94 -11.72 -21.52 -9.27
CA TYR A 94 -10.63 -20.88 -8.52
C TYR A 94 -9.67 -21.88 -7.87
N GLU A 95 -9.89 -23.19 -8.07
CA GLU A 95 -8.93 -24.22 -7.63
C GLU A 95 -7.55 -24.03 -8.29
N LYS A 96 -7.56 -23.65 -9.57
CA LYS A 96 -6.33 -23.39 -10.33
C LYS A 96 -6.34 -21.96 -10.83
N VAL A 97 -5.40 -21.17 -10.34
CA VAL A 97 -5.29 -19.75 -10.68
C VAL A 97 -4.23 -19.57 -11.76
N PRO A 98 -4.57 -18.97 -12.92
CA PRO A 98 -3.60 -18.64 -13.95
C PRO A 98 -2.53 -17.68 -13.44
N CYS A 99 -1.27 -18.04 -13.62
CA CYS A 99 -0.13 -17.24 -13.22
C CYS A 99 0.76 -16.93 -14.42
N ALA A 100 1.28 -15.71 -14.47
CA ALA A 100 2.40 -15.35 -15.34
C ALA A 100 3.70 -15.57 -14.56
N ILE A 101 4.57 -16.41 -15.08
CA ILE A 101 5.83 -16.75 -14.41
C ILE A 101 6.95 -15.90 -15.02
N ILE A 102 7.72 -15.22 -14.19
CA ILE A 102 8.97 -14.58 -14.58
C ILE A 102 10.06 -15.62 -14.41
N PHE A 103 10.59 -16.12 -15.53
CA PHE A 103 11.58 -17.20 -15.55
C PHE A 103 12.99 -16.74 -15.19
N GLU A 104 13.28 -15.46 -15.27
CA GLU A 104 14.57 -14.89 -14.92
C GLU A 104 14.81 -14.99 -13.41
N ASP A 105 16.05 -15.27 -13.02
CA ASP A 105 16.46 -15.17 -11.61
C ASP A 105 16.52 -13.70 -11.21
N LEU A 106 15.42 -13.20 -10.68
CA LEU A 106 15.35 -11.84 -10.17
C LEU A 106 16.12 -11.75 -8.85
N ASN A 107 17.10 -10.86 -8.79
CA ASN A 107 17.63 -10.42 -7.51
C ASN A 107 16.57 -9.58 -6.76
N GLU A 108 16.83 -9.23 -5.51
CA GLU A 108 15.88 -8.44 -4.70
C GLU A 108 15.54 -7.08 -5.36
N GLN A 109 16.52 -6.45 -6.00
CA GLN A 109 16.39 -5.20 -6.68
C GLN A 109 15.46 -5.31 -7.90
N ASP A 110 15.67 -6.32 -8.74
CA ASP A 110 14.85 -6.58 -9.92
C ASP A 110 13.42 -6.97 -9.53
N THR A 111 13.24 -7.71 -8.44
CA THR A 111 11.93 -8.08 -7.91
C THR A 111 11.14 -6.83 -7.52
N VAL A 112 11.74 -5.92 -6.76
CA VAL A 112 11.10 -4.66 -6.37
C VAL A 112 10.80 -3.78 -7.58
N MET A 113 11.71 -3.69 -8.56
CA MET A 113 11.47 -2.91 -9.77
C MET A 113 10.35 -3.50 -10.63
N THR A 114 10.27 -4.81 -10.68
CA THR A 114 9.19 -5.51 -11.38
C THR A 114 7.85 -5.24 -10.70
N GLU A 115 7.79 -5.32 -9.38
CA GLU A 115 6.61 -4.95 -8.59
C GLU A 115 6.20 -3.51 -8.88
N VAL A 116 7.14 -2.55 -8.81
CA VAL A 116 6.88 -1.12 -9.12
C VAL A 116 6.30 -0.96 -10.52
N ARG A 117 6.88 -1.61 -11.53
CA ARG A 117 6.39 -1.53 -12.92
C ARG A 117 4.96 -2.05 -13.06
N PHE A 118 4.61 -3.15 -12.40
CA PHE A 118 3.26 -3.69 -12.44
C PHE A 118 2.26 -2.78 -11.72
N GLN A 119 2.64 -2.23 -10.59
CA GLN A 119 1.74 -1.42 -9.77
C GLN A 119 1.55 0.02 -10.29
N MET A 120 2.51 0.52 -11.08
CA MET A 120 2.45 1.85 -11.69
C MET A 120 1.88 1.85 -13.12
N LYS A 121 1.59 0.69 -13.71
CA LYS A 121 0.86 0.64 -14.98
C LYS A 121 -0.55 1.16 -14.77
N LYS A 122 -0.98 2.13 -15.61
CA LYS A 122 -2.32 2.74 -15.56
C LYS A 122 -3.48 1.74 -15.68
N ASP A 123 -3.23 0.57 -16.28
CA ASP A 123 -4.22 -0.48 -16.48
C ASP A 123 -4.44 -1.36 -15.24
N PHE A 124 -3.59 -1.21 -14.23
CA PHE A 124 -3.71 -1.86 -12.91
C PHE A 124 -4.02 -0.79 -11.86
N LYS A 125 -5.14 -0.09 -12.07
CA LYS A 125 -5.64 0.95 -11.18
C LYS A 125 -6.24 0.38 -9.89
N GLU A 126 -5.42 -0.16 -9.04
CA GLU A 126 -5.62 -0.03 -7.61
C GLU A 126 -4.51 0.87 -7.10
N ASP A 127 -4.86 2.11 -6.85
CA ASP A 127 -3.90 3.10 -6.42
C ASP A 127 -3.27 2.67 -5.09
N TYR A 128 -1.96 2.52 -5.10
CA TYR A 128 -1.20 2.61 -3.84
C TYR A 128 -1.67 3.87 -3.15
N ASP A 129 -2.13 3.73 -1.92
CA ASP A 129 -2.35 4.90 -1.11
C ASP A 129 -1.06 5.75 -1.08
N TRP A 130 -1.23 7.03 -0.84
CA TRP A 130 -0.12 7.97 -0.91
C TRP A 130 1.00 7.68 0.10
N ILE A 131 0.68 7.03 1.24
CA ILE A 131 1.64 6.59 2.25
C ILE A 131 2.55 5.50 1.69
N ASN A 132 1.95 4.44 1.14
CA ASN A 132 2.69 3.33 0.54
C ASN A 132 3.49 3.79 -0.67
N ARG A 133 2.95 4.70 -1.48
CA ARG A 133 3.67 5.34 -2.59
C ARG A 133 4.89 6.13 -2.09
N GLY A 134 4.73 6.92 -1.03
CA GLY A 134 5.85 7.69 -0.44
C GLY A 134 6.93 6.78 0.16
N ARG A 135 6.53 5.72 0.85
CA ARG A 135 7.45 4.71 1.42
C ARG A 135 8.21 3.96 0.33
N LEU A 136 7.54 3.60 -0.77
CA LEU A 136 8.17 2.97 -1.92
C LEU A 136 9.22 3.89 -2.56
N ILE A 137 8.86 5.15 -2.82
CA ILE A 137 9.80 6.15 -3.35
C ILE A 137 11.02 6.26 -2.42
N ARG A 138 10.82 6.37 -1.11
CA ARG A 138 11.91 6.43 -0.13
C ARG A 138 12.79 5.17 -0.15
N LYS A 139 12.18 3.99 -0.24
CA LYS A 139 12.89 2.71 -0.35
C LYS A 139 13.79 2.70 -1.59
N LEU A 140 13.29 3.15 -2.74
CA LEU A 140 14.04 3.17 -4.00
C LEU A 140 15.21 4.17 -3.99
N LEU A 141 15.08 5.29 -3.28
CA LEU A 141 16.12 6.30 -3.16
C LEU A 141 17.28 5.90 -2.23
N ASN A 142 17.00 5.03 -1.25
CA ASN A 142 17.96 4.63 -0.23
C ASN A 142 18.64 3.29 -0.55
N GLU A 143 19.65 2.92 0.28
CA GLU A 143 20.25 1.60 0.23
C GLU A 143 19.20 0.48 0.37
N PRO A 144 19.33 -0.64 -0.33
CA PRO A 144 20.43 -0.98 -1.24
C PRO A 144 20.24 -0.45 -2.68
N TYR A 145 19.10 0.19 -2.99
CA TYR A 145 18.68 0.47 -4.37
C TYR A 145 19.34 1.69 -4.98
N LYS A 146 19.43 2.81 -4.27
CA LYS A 146 20.08 4.07 -4.69
C LYS A 146 19.67 4.61 -6.07
N TYR A 147 18.41 4.41 -6.47
CA TYR A 147 17.93 5.02 -7.71
C TYR A 147 17.85 6.54 -7.61
N SER A 148 18.12 7.24 -8.71
CA SER A 148 17.87 8.68 -8.76
C SER A 148 16.37 9.00 -8.87
N GLU A 149 15.98 10.23 -8.52
CA GLU A 149 14.60 10.68 -8.73
C GLU A 149 14.18 10.64 -10.21
N ASN A 150 15.15 10.83 -11.14
CA ASN A 150 14.91 10.68 -12.56
C ASN A 150 14.58 9.24 -12.94
N ASP A 151 15.29 8.26 -12.40
CA ASP A 151 15.02 6.85 -12.63
C ASP A 151 13.61 6.51 -12.11
N ILE A 152 13.30 6.94 -10.88
CA ILE A 152 11.98 6.71 -10.29
C ILE A 152 10.89 7.38 -11.14
N SER A 153 11.10 8.61 -11.61
CA SER A 153 10.18 9.30 -12.51
C SER A 153 9.94 8.51 -13.79
N HIS A 154 11.01 7.98 -14.38
CA HIS A 154 10.91 7.16 -15.59
C HIS A 154 10.13 5.87 -15.35
N PHE A 155 10.41 5.16 -14.26
CA PHE A 155 9.75 3.88 -13.94
C PHE A 155 8.28 4.03 -13.54
N THR A 156 7.98 5.06 -12.72
CA THR A 156 6.64 5.28 -12.16
C THR A 156 5.77 6.17 -13.03
N ARG A 157 6.34 6.81 -14.04
CA ARG A 157 5.70 7.88 -14.83
C ARG A 157 5.18 9.05 -14.01
N MET A 158 5.64 9.19 -12.78
CA MET A 158 5.36 10.34 -11.92
C MET A 158 6.24 11.51 -12.33
N LYS A 159 5.71 12.73 -12.24
CA LYS A 159 6.54 13.93 -12.41
C LYS A 159 7.51 14.07 -11.22
N LEU A 160 8.71 14.59 -11.47
CA LEU A 160 9.70 14.86 -10.41
C LEU A 160 9.11 15.72 -9.27
N SER A 161 8.27 16.71 -9.64
CA SER A 161 7.56 17.55 -8.67
C SER A 161 6.66 16.76 -7.73
N ASP A 162 6.00 15.72 -8.25
CA ASP A 162 5.07 14.88 -7.48
C ASP A 162 5.84 13.92 -6.58
N ILE A 163 6.99 13.41 -7.05
CA ILE A 163 7.92 12.61 -6.25
C ILE A 163 8.42 13.41 -5.05
N ASP A 164 8.96 14.64 -5.28
CA ASP A 164 9.44 15.54 -4.21
C ASP A 164 8.29 15.89 -3.23
N LYS A 165 7.10 16.22 -3.76
CA LYS A 165 5.92 16.53 -2.96
C LYS A 165 5.48 15.35 -2.09
N THR A 166 5.41 14.14 -2.66
CA THR A 166 5.00 12.93 -1.92
C THR A 166 5.99 12.58 -0.82
N LYS A 167 7.30 12.67 -1.08
CA LYS A 167 8.36 12.47 -0.06
C LYS A 167 8.20 13.41 1.12
N ARG A 168 8.02 14.71 0.84
CA ARG A 168 7.86 15.74 1.90
C ARG A 168 6.58 15.54 2.68
N ALA A 169 5.47 15.24 1.99
CA ALA A 169 4.19 14.98 2.62
C ALA A 169 4.27 13.80 3.59
N LEU A 170 4.93 12.70 3.18
CA LEU A 170 5.15 11.55 4.05
C LEU A 170 5.99 11.90 5.28
N THR A 171 7.10 12.64 5.10
CA THR A 171 7.96 13.06 6.22
C THR A 171 7.18 13.90 7.24
N LEU A 172 6.36 14.85 6.76
CA LEU A 172 5.55 15.68 7.65
C LEU A 172 4.46 14.90 8.39
N ALA A 173 3.86 13.92 7.73
CA ALA A 173 2.88 13.04 8.36
C ALA A 173 3.52 12.16 9.44
N GLU A 174 4.71 11.62 9.19
CA GLU A 174 5.46 10.84 10.16
C GLU A 174 5.90 11.70 11.37
N GLU A 175 6.41 12.92 11.14
CA GLU A 175 6.72 13.86 12.21
C GLU A 175 5.47 14.15 13.09
N TYR A 176 4.31 14.34 12.47
CA TYR A 176 3.06 14.54 13.19
C TYR A 176 2.65 13.30 14.02
N LEU A 177 2.73 12.11 13.43
CA LEU A 177 2.40 10.88 14.15
C LEU A 177 3.35 10.64 15.32
N ASP A 178 4.63 10.98 15.19
CA ASP A 178 5.61 10.88 16.27
C ASP A 178 5.30 11.86 17.41
N GLU A 179 4.90 13.10 17.10
CA GLU A 179 4.52 14.10 18.08
C GLU A 179 3.22 13.74 18.84
N GLU A 180 2.27 13.06 18.18
CA GLU A 180 1.05 12.55 18.80
C GLU A 180 1.25 11.21 19.53
N ASN A 181 2.47 10.67 19.61
CA ASN A 181 2.81 9.33 20.14
C ASN A 181 2.12 8.16 19.40
N GLU A 182 1.76 8.38 18.16
CA GLU A 182 1.10 7.43 17.26
C GLU A 182 2.03 6.97 16.12
N SER A 183 3.33 6.87 16.39
CA SER A 183 4.35 6.47 15.40
C SER A 183 3.94 5.24 14.61
N GLU A 184 4.00 5.33 13.29
CA GLU A 184 3.62 4.29 12.33
C GLU A 184 2.11 3.94 12.29
N ASN A 185 1.24 4.66 12.99
CA ASN A 185 -0.21 4.51 12.88
C ASN A 185 -0.76 5.36 11.71
N TYR A 186 -0.44 4.93 10.49
CA TYR A 186 -0.80 5.68 9.30
C TYR A 186 -2.30 5.76 9.02
N GLU A 187 -3.13 4.94 9.67
CA GLU A 187 -4.59 4.98 9.54
C GLU A 187 -5.14 6.40 9.86
N ILE A 188 -4.48 7.12 10.78
CA ILE A 188 -4.89 8.48 11.18
C ILE A 188 -4.78 9.51 10.04
N VAL A 189 -3.82 9.33 9.14
CA VAL A 189 -3.46 10.31 8.11
C VAL A 189 -3.79 9.84 6.68
N LEU A 190 -4.26 8.61 6.53
CA LEU A 190 -4.45 7.95 5.24
C LEU A 190 -5.34 8.76 4.29
N ASP A 191 -6.50 9.22 4.77
CA ASP A 191 -7.49 9.93 3.98
C ASP A 191 -7.17 11.43 3.79
N GLN A 192 -5.98 11.87 4.23
CA GLN A 192 -5.59 13.28 4.26
C GLN A 192 -4.49 13.63 3.25
N GLU A 193 -4.36 12.88 2.15
CA GLU A 193 -3.28 13.07 1.17
C GLU A 193 -3.12 14.52 0.73
N GLN A 194 -4.23 15.16 0.34
CA GLN A 194 -4.19 16.54 -0.16
C GLN A 194 -3.75 17.53 0.91
N LEU A 195 -4.17 17.33 2.16
CA LEU A 195 -3.74 18.16 3.28
C LEU A 195 -2.22 18.12 3.45
N TRP A 196 -1.64 16.90 3.49
CA TRP A 196 -0.21 16.72 3.66
C TRP A 196 0.62 17.23 2.48
N LYS A 197 0.11 17.06 1.25
CA LYS A 197 0.72 17.64 0.05
C LYS A 197 0.72 19.17 0.07
N ASN A 198 -0.39 19.79 0.49
CA ASN A 198 -0.49 21.25 0.61
C ASN A 198 0.47 21.78 1.69
N LYS A 199 0.55 21.06 2.81
CA LYS A 199 1.49 21.36 3.90
C LYS A 199 2.95 21.28 3.41
N ALA A 200 3.30 20.28 2.64
CA ALA A 200 4.64 20.13 2.05
C ALA A 200 5.02 21.28 1.09
N GLU A 201 4.06 21.73 0.28
CA GLU A 201 4.28 22.89 -0.61
C GLU A 201 4.43 24.20 0.16
N TRP A 202 3.60 24.40 1.18
CA TRP A 202 3.70 25.57 2.03
C TRP A 202 5.05 25.65 2.75
N GLN A 203 5.51 24.54 3.34
CA GLN A 203 6.81 24.45 4.01
C GLN A 203 7.96 24.74 3.03
N LYS A 204 7.86 24.26 1.78
CA LYS A 204 8.86 24.54 0.73
C LYS A 204 8.98 26.05 0.44
N LYS A 205 7.83 26.74 0.40
CA LYS A 205 7.77 28.19 0.14
C LYS A 205 8.23 29.04 1.34
N ASN A 206 8.00 28.54 2.56
CA ASN A 206 8.18 29.28 3.81
C ASN A 206 9.25 28.67 4.71
N ARG A 207 10.40 28.28 4.16
CA ARG A 207 11.51 27.59 4.86
C ARG A 207 12.01 28.27 6.15
N LYS A 208 11.68 29.54 6.40
CA LYS A 208 12.11 30.33 7.56
C LYS A 208 11.05 30.45 8.67
N VAL A 209 9.87 29.90 8.48
CA VAL A 209 8.78 30.02 9.47
C VAL A 209 8.84 28.86 10.44
N ASN A 210 8.77 29.16 11.75
CA ASN A 210 8.90 28.20 12.83
C ASN A 210 7.75 27.16 12.80
N LYS A 211 8.07 25.89 13.00
CA LYS A 211 7.14 24.76 13.05
C LYS A 211 5.95 25.00 14.02
N SER A 212 6.21 25.72 15.11
CA SER A 212 5.21 26.02 16.15
C SER A 212 3.97 26.78 15.64
N ILE A 213 4.12 27.68 14.65
CA ILE A 213 2.99 28.43 14.06
C ILE A 213 2.07 27.49 13.27
N TRP A 214 2.60 26.44 12.77
CA TRP A 214 1.99 25.43 11.96
C TRP A 214 1.00 24.54 12.74
N PHE A 215 1.38 24.13 13.95
CA PHE A 215 0.52 23.40 14.88
C PHE A 215 -0.63 24.25 15.41
N LEU A 216 -0.41 25.55 15.59
CA LEU A 216 -1.46 26.48 16.02
C LEU A 216 -2.58 26.59 14.96
N GLN A 217 -2.25 26.62 13.66
CA GLN A 217 -3.24 26.64 12.59
C GLN A 217 -4.04 25.33 12.50
N ASP A 218 -3.40 24.18 12.74
CA ASP A 218 -4.07 22.88 12.70
C ASP A 218 -5.06 22.72 13.86
N ASN A 219 -4.69 23.16 15.05
CA ASN A 219 -5.59 23.17 16.21
C ASN A 219 -6.80 24.12 16.03
N ILE A 220 -6.61 25.23 15.34
CA ILE A 220 -7.71 26.16 14.98
C ILE A 220 -8.62 25.51 13.95
N SER A 221 -8.07 24.84 12.93
CA SER A 221 -8.84 24.13 11.90
C SER A 221 -9.63 22.95 12.48
N LYS A 222 -9.04 22.18 13.38
CA LYS A 222 -9.73 21.08 14.11
C LYS A 222 -10.89 21.62 14.97
N LYS A 223 -10.70 22.75 15.66
CA LYS A 223 -11.78 23.40 16.44
C LYS A 223 -12.92 23.94 15.58
N ILE A 224 -12.64 24.42 14.38
CA ILE A 224 -13.67 24.90 13.44
C ILE A 224 -14.48 23.72 12.90
N VAL A 225 -13.81 22.61 12.55
CA VAL A 225 -14.48 21.40 12.05
C VAL A 225 -15.30 20.70 13.12
N SER A 226 -14.84 20.66 14.37
CA SER A 226 -15.61 20.07 15.48
C SER A 226 -16.85 20.91 15.81
N LYS A 227 -16.75 22.24 15.84
CA LYS A 227 -17.91 23.13 16.03
C LYS A 227 -18.91 23.06 14.87
N GLY A 228 -18.47 22.84 13.63
CA GLY A 228 -19.36 22.67 12.49
C GLY A 228 -20.14 21.35 12.48
N LYS A 229 -19.67 20.33 13.24
CA LYS A 229 -20.39 19.05 13.44
C LYS A 229 -21.40 19.09 14.58
N GLU A 230 -21.23 19.99 15.54
CA GLU A 230 -22.17 20.20 16.66
C GLU A 230 -23.35 21.09 16.26
N LEU A 231 -23.31 21.74 15.09
CA LEU A 231 -24.36 22.66 14.57
C LEU A 231 -25.20 22.02 13.45
N LYS A 232 -25.11 20.71 13.22
CA LYS A 232 -25.97 19.91 12.35
C LYS A 232 -26.66 18.82 13.16
#